data_d08d47e0f5a48fe81caac06506f51cdb
#
_entry.id   d08d47e0f5a48fe81caac06506f51cdb
#
_cell.length_a   1.000
_cell.length_b   1.000
_cell.length_c   1.000
_cell.angle_alpha   90.00
_cell.angle_beta   90.00
_cell.angle_gamma   90.00
#
_symmetry.space_group_name_H-M   'P 1'
#
loop_
_entity.id
_entity.type
_entity.pdbx_description
1 polymer ?
#
loop_
_entity_poly.entity_id
_entity_poly.type
_entity_poly.pdbx_seq_one_letter_code
_entity_poly.pdbx_strand_id
1 'polypeptide(L)'
;QKMWITNSLQADWMCMLVNTGDGPIHKNKSLVMVPMRDAPNGKLTRGIEVAQKIRKIGMNSSDTGLIYFDEIRVPQRYRIGAEGQGFIYQMQQFQEERLWAAASCLQSLTNCIQWTVEWAQERKLFGATLADQQWVQFKLAELKTEVESLRALTYRAGELYVQGQDVLELASMAKLKAGRLNRIVPDTCLQFWGGMGFTWENKVSRMYRDGRLGSIGGGADEVMLGILARIMGVAKRPATA
;
A
#
# COMPACT_ATOMS: atom_id res chain seq x y z
N GLN A 1 12.32 -16.12 9.50
CA GLN A 1 12.55 -14.68 9.36
C GLN A 1 11.36 -13.98 8.71
N LYS A 2 11.20 -12.70 8.95
CA LYS A 2 10.24 -11.81 8.29
C LYS A 2 10.97 -10.54 7.84
N MET A 3 10.72 -10.11 6.62
CA MET A 3 11.35 -8.94 6.03
C MET A 3 10.29 -7.94 5.53
N TRP A 4 10.66 -6.68 5.41
CA TRP A 4 9.77 -5.58 5.00
C TRP A 4 8.64 -5.29 5.99
N ILE A 5 8.88 -5.53 7.28
CA ILE A 5 7.86 -5.38 8.30
C ILE A 5 7.84 -3.93 8.81
N THR A 6 6.76 -3.24 8.50
CA THR A 6 6.50 -1.89 9.00
C THR A 6 6.23 -1.91 10.49
N ASN A 7 6.70 -0.87 11.21
CA ASN A 7 6.61 -0.70 12.66
C ASN A 7 7.35 -1.76 13.49
N SER A 8 8.16 -2.59 12.87
CA SER A 8 8.83 -3.70 13.55
C SER A 8 9.81 -3.31 14.66
N LEU A 9 10.33 -2.07 14.61
CA LEU A 9 11.22 -1.57 15.65
C LEU A 9 10.47 -1.09 16.91
N GLN A 10 9.19 -0.78 16.78
CA GLN A 10 8.38 -0.18 17.84
C GLN A 10 7.23 -1.08 18.31
N ALA A 11 6.80 -2.04 17.48
CA ALA A 11 5.65 -2.88 17.76
C ALA A 11 5.82 -3.71 19.04
N ASP A 12 4.79 -3.72 19.87
CA ASP A 12 4.70 -4.63 21.02
C ASP A 12 4.15 -6.00 20.63
N TRP A 13 3.34 -6.05 19.56
CA TRP A 13 2.71 -7.26 19.05
C TRP A 13 2.84 -7.37 17.55
N MET A 14 2.90 -8.60 17.06
CA MET A 14 2.91 -8.91 15.64
C MET A 14 1.91 -10.02 15.32
N CYS A 15 1.00 -9.78 14.38
CA CYS A 15 0.19 -10.83 13.78
C CYS A 15 1.01 -11.54 12.72
N MET A 16 1.25 -12.83 12.90
CA MET A 16 2.10 -13.64 12.02
C MET A 16 1.31 -14.74 11.34
N LEU A 17 1.47 -14.86 10.03
CA LEU A 17 1.12 -16.07 9.32
C LEU A 17 2.30 -17.07 9.44
N VAL A 18 2.04 -18.22 10.03
CA VAL A 18 3.04 -19.28 10.29
C VAL A 18 2.59 -20.62 9.73
N ASN A 19 3.53 -21.45 9.34
CA ASN A 19 3.23 -22.84 8.96
C ASN A 19 2.96 -23.64 10.23
N THR A 20 1.84 -24.36 10.27
CA THR A 20 1.43 -25.18 11.41
C THR A 20 1.11 -26.62 11.03
N GLY A 21 1.35 -27.03 9.79
CA GLY A 21 1.12 -28.39 9.31
C GLY A 21 1.75 -28.65 7.96
N ASP A 22 1.76 -29.92 7.56
CA ASP A 22 2.34 -30.41 6.29
C ASP A 22 1.31 -30.51 5.16
N GLY A 23 0.11 -29.98 5.36
CA GLY A 23 -0.98 -30.00 4.39
C GLY A 23 -0.78 -29.08 3.20
N PRO A 24 -1.79 -28.98 2.31
CA PRO A 24 -1.74 -28.08 1.16
C PRO A 24 -1.46 -26.63 1.56
N ILE A 25 -0.72 -25.90 0.74
CA ILE A 25 -0.19 -24.54 1.03
C ILE A 25 -1.24 -23.53 1.53
N HIS A 26 -2.51 -23.73 1.17
CA HIS A 26 -3.62 -22.87 1.59
C HIS A 26 -4.31 -23.33 2.89
N LYS A 27 -3.96 -24.50 3.40
CA LYS A 27 -4.56 -25.12 4.59
C LYS A 27 -3.54 -25.51 5.67
N ASN A 28 -2.30 -25.13 5.50
CA ASN A 28 -1.21 -25.49 6.41
C ASN A 28 -0.67 -24.28 7.21
N LYS A 29 -1.41 -23.16 7.21
CA LYS A 29 -0.98 -21.93 7.87
C LYS A 29 -2.01 -21.44 8.86
N SER A 30 -1.53 -20.92 9.97
CA SER A 30 -2.35 -20.29 11.00
C SER A 30 -1.90 -18.86 11.26
N LEU A 31 -2.81 -18.02 11.73
CA LEU A 31 -2.49 -16.68 12.24
C LEU A 31 -2.25 -16.76 13.75
N VAL A 32 -1.19 -16.15 14.21
CA VAL A 32 -0.79 -16.12 15.61
C VAL A 32 -0.36 -14.73 16.00
N MET A 33 -0.88 -14.24 17.15
CA MET A 33 -0.37 -13.03 17.79
C MET A 33 0.92 -13.34 18.55
N VAL A 34 2.00 -12.70 18.17
CA VAL A 34 3.31 -12.88 18.80
C VAL A 34 3.66 -11.63 19.61
N PRO A 35 3.90 -11.73 20.91
CA PRO A 35 4.40 -10.60 21.69
C PRO A 35 5.85 -10.33 21.29
N MET A 36 6.08 -9.17 20.69
CA MET A 36 7.41 -8.73 20.26
C MET A 36 8.25 -8.25 21.45
N ARG A 37 7.58 -7.83 22.54
CA ARG A 37 8.21 -7.30 23.74
C ARG A 37 7.63 -7.95 25.00
N ASP A 38 8.43 -7.96 26.07
CA ASP A 38 8.04 -8.50 27.40
C ASP A 38 6.99 -7.64 28.11
N ALA A 39 6.93 -6.35 27.77
CA ALA A 39 5.96 -5.38 28.25
C ALA A 39 5.81 -4.26 27.20
N PRO A 40 4.77 -3.40 27.27
CA PRO A 40 4.65 -2.24 26.40
C PRO A 40 5.91 -1.37 26.44
N ASN A 41 6.51 -1.13 25.28
CA ASN A 41 7.79 -0.45 25.10
C ASN A 41 8.98 -1.10 25.83
N GLY A 42 8.83 -2.34 26.28
CA GLY A 42 9.86 -3.12 26.97
C GLY A 42 10.94 -3.67 26.06
N LYS A 43 11.70 -4.63 26.58
CA LYS A 43 12.73 -5.33 25.82
C LYS A 43 12.11 -6.31 24.81
N LEU A 44 12.82 -6.59 23.74
CA LEU A 44 12.41 -7.63 22.81
C LEU A 44 12.28 -8.99 23.54
N THR A 45 11.24 -9.72 23.22
CA THR A 45 11.02 -11.09 23.72
C THR A 45 12.23 -11.94 23.32
N ARG A 46 12.67 -12.79 24.27
CA ARG A 46 13.80 -13.70 24.03
C ARG A 46 13.56 -14.53 22.75
N GLY A 47 14.56 -14.57 21.88
CA GLY A 47 14.52 -15.24 20.59
C GLY A 47 13.95 -14.38 19.46
N ILE A 48 13.60 -13.12 19.71
CA ILE A 48 13.28 -12.15 18.67
C ILE A 48 14.46 -11.19 18.51
N GLU A 49 14.90 -11.03 17.27
CA GLU A 49 15.94 -10.09 16.88
C GLU A 49 15.46 -9.21 15.73
N VAL A 50 15.52 -7.89 15.92
CA VAL A 50 15.38 -6.93 14.81
C VAL A 50 16.77 -6.71 14.23
N ALA A 51 17.13 -7.52 13.24
CA ALA A 51 18.48 -7.57 12.70
C ALA A 51 18.85 -6.34 11.87
N GLN A 52 17.88 -5.70 11.24
CA GLN A 52 18.14 -4.55 10.39
C GLN A 52 16.97 -3.58 10.35
N LYS A 53 17.28 -2.28 10.54
CA LYS A 53 16.41 -1.17 10.14
C LYS A 53 16.67 -0.85 8.66
N ILE A 54 15.65 -1.01 7.83
CA ILE A 54 15.78 -0.81 6.38
C ILE A 54 15.59 0.68 6.06
N ARG A 55 16.57 1.27 5.38
CA ARG A 55 16.46 2.64 4.83
C ARG A 55 15.64 2.59 3.55
N LYS A 56 14.61 3.44 3.48
CA LYS A 56 13.68 3.51 2.33
C LYS A 56 13.87 4.82 1.59
N ILE A 57 13.44 4.90 0.34
CA ILE A 57 13.45 6.15 -0.45
C ILE A 57 12.36 7.13 -0.02
N GLY A 58 11.32 6.63 0.65
CA GLY A 58 10.19 7.40 1.17
C GLY A 58 9.61 6.77 2.44
N MET A 59 8.47 7.32 2.91
CA MET A 59 7.82 6.88 4.15
C MET A 59 8.78 6.90 5.35
N ASN A 60 9.59 7.96 5.46
CA ASN A 60 10.67 8.06 6.43
C ASN A 60 10.19 8.19 7.90
N SER A 61 8.94 8.59 8.09
CA SER A 61 8.30 8.65 9.41
C SER A 61 7.88 7.28 9.97
N SER A 62 7.92 6.23 9.15
CA SER A 62 7.69 4.85 9.59
C SER A 62 8.97 4.03 9.51
N ASP A 63 9.19 3.14 10.45
CA ASP A 63 10.25 2.16 10.37
C ASP A 63 9.85 0.94 9.53
N THR A 64 10.86 0.20 9.09
CA THR A 64 10.70 -1.08 8.41
C THR A 64 11.91 -1.92 8.73
N GLY A 65 11.72 -3.17 9.14
CA GLY A 65 12.82 -4.02 9.58
C GLY A 65 12.82 -5.42 8.97
N LEU A 66 13.97 -6.05 9.18
CA LEU A 66 14.19 -7.49 9.05
C LEU A 66 14.21 -8.07 10.44
N ILE A 67 13.40 -9.11 10.68
CA ILE A 67 13.24 -9.74 11.99
C ILE A 67 13.54 -11.22 11.87
N TYR A 68 14.30 -11.74 12.81
CA TYR A 68 14.50 -13.15 13.04
C TYR A 68 13.70 -13.63 14.25
N PHE A 69 13.21 -14.84 14.18
CA PHE A 69 12.49 -15.53 15.23
C PHE A 69 13.15 -16.89 15.44
N ASP A 70 13.58 -17.16 16.67
CA ASP A 70 14.26 -18.38 17.04
C ASP A 70 13.63 -18.95 18.31
N GLU A 71 13.07 -20.16 18.21
CA GLU A 71 12.42 -20.90 19.30
C GLU A 71 11.42 -20.12 20.15
N ILE A 72 10.65 -19.23 19.53
CA ILE A 72 9.63 -18.45 20.21
C ILE A 72 8.47 -19.35 20.64
N ARG A 73 8.17 -19.35 21.94
CA ARG A 73 7.01 -20.05 22.49
C ARG A 73 5.85 -19.08 22.69
N VAL A 74 4.74 -19.37 22.05
CA VAL A 74 3.52 -18.56 22.08
C VAL A 74 2.37 -19.41 22.64
N PRO A 75 1.61 -18.91 23.64
CA PRO A 75 0.44 -19.63 24.13
C PRO A 75 -0.59 -19.87 23.04
N GLN A 76 -1.22 -21.07 23.04
CA GLN A 76 -2.25 -21.45 22.06
C GLN A 76 -3.42 -20.46 21.99
N ARG A 77 -3.75 -19.77 23.09
CA ARG A 77 -4.80 -18.73 23.11
C ARG A 77 -4.50 -17.52 22.22
N TYR A 78 -3.26 -17.36 21.74
CA TYR A 78 -2.88 -16.28 20.81
C TYR A 78 -3.05 -16.68 19.34
N ARG A 79 -3.49 -17.91 19.07
CA ARG A 79 -3.92 -18.31 17.73
C ARG A 79 -5.23 -17.61 17.37
N ILE A 80 -5.28 -17.04 16.18
CA ILE A 80 -6.47 -16.38 15.64
C ILE A 80 -7.24 -17.40 14.81
N GLY A 81 -8.45 -17.71 15.24
CA GLY A 81 -9.35 -18.64 14.54
C GLY A 81 -8.87 -20.09 14.55
N ALA A 82 -9.34 -20.86 13.58
CA ALA A 82 -9.04 -22.28 13.46
C ALA A 82 -7.64 -22.53 12.88
N GLU A 83 -7.00 -23.60 13.31
CA GLU A 83 -5.72 -24.04 12.78
C GLU A 83 -5.82 -24.37 11.28
N GLY A 84 -4.81 -24.01 10.53
CA GLY A 84 -4.77 -24.20 9.08
C GLY A 84 -5.61 -23.22 8.26
N GLN A 85 -6.40 -22.32 8.88
CA GLN A 85 -7.26 -21.35 8.20
C GLN A 85 -6.63 -19.95 8.06
N GLY A 86 -5.42 -19.76 8.57
CA GLY A 86 -4.77 -18.44 8.61
C GLY A 86 -4.60 -17.79 7.23
N PHE A 87 -4.34 -18.58 6.19
CA PHE A 87 -4.24 -18.06 4.82
C PHE A 87 -5.58 -17.50 4.33
N ILE A 88 -6.70 -18.18 4.63
CA ILE A 88 -8.04 -17.74 4.23
C ILE A 88 -8.40 -16.43 4.93
N TYR A 89 -8.16 -16.33 6.25
CA TYR A 89 -8.38 -15.09 7.00
C TYR A 89 -7.57 -13.92 6.45
N GLN A 90 -6.31 -14.18 6.08
CA GLN A 90 -5.48 -13.15 5.47
C GLN A 90 -5.98 -12.70 4.10
N MET A 91 -6.50 -13.62 3.29
CA MET A 91 -7.10 -13.27 1.98
C MET A 91 -8.35 -12.38 2.15
N GLN A 92 -9.18 -12.64 3.16
CA GLN A 92 -10.33 -11.79 3.49
C GLN A 92 -9.87 -10.38 3.90
N GLN A 93 -8.91 -10.28 4.82
CA GLN A 93 -8.34 -9.02 5.27
C GLN A 93 -7.73 -8.20 4.10
N PHE A 94 -7.10 -8.85 3.14
CA PHE A 94 -6.50 -8.17 2.00
C PHE A 94 -7.51 -7.41 1.12
N GLN A 95 -8.79 -7.76 1.13
CA GLN A 95 -9.81 -6.96 0.44
C GLN A 95 -9.96 -5.59 1.12
N GLU A 96 -10.05 -5.56 2.44
CA GLU A 96 -10.13 -4.33 3.22
C GLU A 96 -8.87 -3.46 3.03
N GLU A 97 -7.69 -4.08 3.11
CA GLU A 97 -6.41 -3.38 2.92
C GLU A 97 -6.30 -2.74 1.52
N ARG A 98 -6.79 -3.40 0.47
CA ARG A 98 -6.81 -2.86 -0.89
C ARG A 98 -7.75 -1.68 -1.02
N LEU A 99 -8.96 -1.76 -0.45
CA LEU A 99 -9.91 -0.65 -0.39
C LEU A 99 -9.32 0.52 0.39
N TRP A 100 -8.74 0.25 1.56
CA TRP A 100 -8.06 1.27 2.35
C TRP A 100 -6.92 1.94 1.58
N ALA A 101 -6.08 1.16 0.90
CA ALA A 101 -4.97 1.68 0.10
C ALA A 101 -5.45 2.60 -1.03
N ALA A 102 -6.58 2.27 -1.67
CA ALA A 102 -7.18 3.12 -2.69
C ALA A 102 -7.80 4.39 -2.10
N ALA A 103 -8.54 4.26 -0.99
CA ALA A 103 -9.20 5.39 -0.35
C ALA A 103 -8.21 6.39 0.26
N SER A 104 -7.17 5.90 0.94
CA SER A 104 -6.19 6.72 1.66
C SER A 104 -5.36 7.64 0.76
N CYS A 105 -5.17 7.30 -0.53
CA CYS A 105 -4.40 8.13 -1.45
C CYS A 105 -5.21 9.23 -2.14
N LEU A 106 -6.54 9.16 -2.15
CA LEU A 106 -7.38 10.09 -2.91
C LEU A 106 -7.16 11.55 -2.54
N GLN A 107 -7.13 11.86 -1.24
CA GLN A 107 -6.94 13.24 -0.78
C GLN A 107 -5.52 13.73 -1.08
N SER A 108 -4.52 12.87 -0.91
CA SER A 108 -3.13 13.21 -1.21
C SER A 108 -2.93 13.52 -2.69
N LEU A 109 -3.51 12.74 -3.58
CA LEU A 109 -3.46 12.98 -5.03
C LEU A 109 -4.17 14.29 -5.41
N THR A 110 -5.36 14.52 -4.84
CA THR A 110 -6.10 15.78 -5.02
C THR A 110 -5.28 16.98 -4.57
N ASN A 111 -4.66 16.91 -3.40
CA ASN A 111 -3.81 17.96 -2.86
C ASN A 111 -2.58 18.20 -3.74
N CYS A 112 -1.96 17.15 -4.27
CA CYS A 112 -0.81 17.28 -5.17
C CYS A 112 -1.15 18.10 -6.42
N ILE A 113 -2.28 17.79 -7.04
CA ILE A 113 -2.79 18.54 -8.20
C ILE A 113 -3.09 19.99 -7.80
N GLN A 114 -3.80 20.22 -6.69
CA GLN A 114 -4.17 21.54 -6.23
C GLN A 114 -2.94 22.44 -5.95
N TRP A 115 -1.95 21.91 -5.22
CA TRP A 115 -0.69 22.65 -4.99
C TRP A 115 0.05 22.98 -6.28
N THR A 116 -0.07 22.13 -7.29
CA THR A 116 0.57 22.35 -8.58
C THR A 116 -0.19 23.39 -9.41
N VAL A 117 -1.52 23.44 -9.30
CA VAL A 117 -2.33 24.53 -9.89
C VAL A 117 -1.95 25.87 -9.28
N GLU A 118 -1.90 25.97 -7.94
CA GLU A 118 -1.49 27.20 -7.23
C GLU A 118 -0.08 27.64 -7.66
N TRP A 119 0.86 26.73 -7.66
CA TRP A 119 2.22 27.00 -8.15
C TRP A 119 2.23 27.50 -9.60
N ALA A 120 1.47 26.85 -10.50
CA ALA A 120 1.43 27.21 -11.90
C ALA A 120 0.83 28.62 -12.14
N GLN A 121 -0.11 29.05 -11.31
CA GLN A 121 -0.70 30.40 -11.36
C GLN A 121 0.29 31.49 -10.92
N GLU A 122 1.20 31.19 -10.01
CA GLU A 122 2.20 32.12 -9.50
C GLU A 122 3.49 32.14 -10.34
N ARG A 123 3.91 30.98 -10.86
CA ARG A 123 5.18 30.84 -11.57
C ARG A 123 5.16 31.52 -12.94
N LYS A 124 5.99 32.55 -13.12
CA LYS A 124 6.14 33.27 -14.38
C LYS A 124 7.21 32.63 -15.27
N LEU A 125 6.90 32.46 -16.55
CA LEU A 125 7.77 31.97 -17.61
C LEU A 125 7.45 32.68 -18.91
N PHE A 126 8.46 33.14 -19.63
CA PHE A 126 8.33 33.75 -20.97
C PHE A 126 7.24 34.84 -21.08
N GLY A 127 7.10 35.67 -20.03
CA GLY A 127 6.15 36.78 -20.01
C GLY A 127 4.70 36.42 -19.60
N ALA A 128 4.42 35.15 -19.32
CA ALA A 128 3.12 34.63 -18.87
C ALA A 128 3.27 33.76 -17.61
N THR A 129 2.20 33.25 -17.07
CA THR A 129 2.28 32.26 -16.01
C THR A 129 2.46 30.84 -16.56
N LEU A 130 2.93 29.90 -15.74
CA LEU A 130 2.99 28.50 -16.12
C LEU A 130 1.59 27.96 -16.43
N ALA A 131 0.56 28.45 -15.74
CA ALA A 131 -0.84 28.10 -15.97
C ALA A 131 -1.38 28.52 -17.35
N ASP A 132 -0.75 29.50 -18.01
CA ASP A 132 -1.15 29.90 -19.36
C ASP A 132 -0.69 28.92 -20.46
N GLN A 133 0.16 27.96 -20.09
CA GLN A 133 0.63 26.95 -21.02
C GLN A 133 -0.43 25.86 -21.20
N GLN A 134 -0.98 25.70 -22.40
CA GLN A 134 -2.06 24.76 -22.71
C GLN A 134 -1.70 23.30 -22.33
N TRP A 135 -0.45 22.89 -22.53
CA TRP A 135 0.02 21.56 -22.15
C TRP A 135 -0.10 21.32 -20.64
N VAL A 136 0.20 22.32 -19.80
CA VAL A 136 0.07 22.23 -18.35
C VAL A 136 -1.40 22.11 -17.95
N GLN A 137 -2.27 22.93 -18.56
CA GLN A 137 -3.72 22.92 -18.32
C GLN A 137 -4.30 21.53 -18.63
N PHE A 138 -3.98 20.97 -19.79
CA PHE A 138 -4.50 19.68 -20.23
C PHE A 138 -4.01 18.54 -19.33
N LYS A 139 -2.73 18.51 -18.98
CA LYS A 139 -2.20 17.49 -18.07
C LYS A 139 -2.83 17.53 -16.68
N LEU A 140 -3.02 18.70 -16.10
CA LEU A 140 -3.69 18.83 -14.79
C LEU A 140 -5.16 18.40 -14.87
N ALA A 141 -5.86 18.71 -15.96
CA ALA A 141 -7.23 18.26 -16.18
C ALA A 141 -7.34 16.72 -16.35
N GLU A 142 -6.42 16.10 -17.11
CA GLU A 142 -6.31 14.66 -17.24
C GLU A 142 -6.08 14.00 -15.88
N LEU A 143 -5.10 14.47 -15.10
CA LEU A 143 -4.81 13.92 -13.78
C LEU A 143 -6.01 14.02 -12.82
N LYS A 144 -6.72 15.16 -12.81
CA LYS A 144 -7.94 15.32 -12.01
C LYS A 144 -9.02 14.32 -12.43
N THR A 145 -9.25 14.15 -13.72
CA THR A 145 -10.21 13.17 -14.26
C THR A 145 -9.88 11.75 -13.82
N GLU A 146 -8.61 11.37 -13.86
CA GLU A 146 -8.15 10.06 -13.43
C GLU A 146 -8.33 9.83 -11.92
N VAL A 147 -8.07 10.86 -11.09
CA VAL A 147 -8.29 10.79 -9.64
C VAL A 147 -9.78 10.67 -9.31
N GLU A 148 -10.67 11.41 -10.00
CA GLU A 148 -12.12 11.28 -9.79
C GLU A 148 -12.66 9.93 -10.26
N SER A 149 -12.10 9.37 -11.34
CA SER A 149 -12.42 8.00 -11.77
C SER A 149 -12.02 6.96 -10.71
N LEU A 150 -10.87 7.13 -10.07
CA LEU A 150 -10.45 6.28 -8.94
C LEU A 150 -11.39 6.47 -7.74
N ARG A 151 -11.78 7.71 -7.46
CA ARG A 151 -12.72 8.02 -6.37
C ARG A 151 -14.05 7.28 -6.56
N ALA A 152 -14.66 7.41 -7.73
CA ALA A 152 -15.92 6.74 -8.07
C ALA A 152 -15.82 5.21 -7.91
N LEU A 153 -14.76 4.61 -8.43
CA LEU A 153 -14.50 3.18 -8.30
C LEU A 153 -14.33 2.75 -6.84
N THR A 154 -13.60 3.53 -6.05
CA THR A 154 -13.33 3.22 -4.63
C THR A 154 -14.59 3.32 -3.79
N TYR A 155 -15.40 4.37 -3.99
CA TYR A 155 -16.67 4.52 -3.29
C TYR A 155 -17.66 3.41 -3.66
N ARG A 156 -17.76 3.08 -4.95
CA ARG A 156 -18.62 1.96 -5.38
C ARG A 156 -18.21 0.63 -4.74
N ALA A 157 -16.92 0.35 -4.68
CA ALA A 157 -16.42 -0.86 -4.02
C ALA A 157 -16.70 -0.84 -2.50
N GLY A 158 -16.56 0.32 -1.85
CA GLY A 158 -16.86 0.51 -0.43
C GLY A 158 -18.35 0.30 -0.11
N GLU A 159 -19.26 0.85 -0.92
CA GLU A 159 -20.70 0.66 -0.77
C GLU A 159 -21.10 -0.83 -0.83
N LEU A 160 -20.57 -1.56 -1.82
CA LEU A 160 -20.84 -2.99 -1.96
C LEU A 160 -20.25 -3.80 -0.81
N TYR A 161 -19.04 -3.42 -0.34
CA TYR A 161 -18.42 -4.06 0.81
C TYR A 161 -19.26 -3.92 2.09
N VAL A 162 -19.78 -2.73 2.37
CA VAL A 162 -20.66 -2.48 3.53
C VAL A 162 -21.96 -3.27 3.43
N GLN A 163 -22.41 -3.59 2.22
CA GLN A 163 -23.58 -4.45 1.97
C GLN A 163 -23.26 -5.95 2.08
N GLY A 164 -22.03 -6.32 2.45
CA GLY A 164 -21.59 -7.71 2.59
C GLY A 164 -21.33 -8.44 1.27
N GLN A 165 -21.19 -7.71 0.16
CA GLN A 165 -20.91 -8.31 -1.14
C GLN A 165 -19.41 -8.58 -1.32
N ASP A 166 -19.07 -9.56 -2.15
CA ASP A 166 -17.69 -9.81 -2.56
C ASP A 166 -17.20 -8.67 -3.48
N VAL A 167 -16.15 -8.01 -3.06
CA VAL A 167 -15.56 -6.86 -3.79
C VAL A 167 -14.14 -7.15 -4.27
N LEU A 168 -13.72 -8.40 -4.31
CA LEU A 168 -12.35 -8.79 -4.69
C LEU A 168 -11.93 -8.15 -6.01
N GLU A 169 -12.79 -8.16 -7.02
CA GLU A 169 -12.52 -7.59 -8.34
C GLU A 169 -12.36 -6.07 -8.26
N LEU A 170 -13.38 -5.36 -7.73
CA LEU A 170 -13.36 -3.90 -7.65
C LEU A 170 -12.26 -3.38 -6.72
N ALA A 171 -12.00 -4.03 -5.60
CA ALA A 171 -10.92 -3.68 -4.69
C ALA A 171 -9.55 -3.85 -5.35
N SER A 172 -9.37 -4.91 -6.18
CA SER A 172 -8.14 -5.13 -6.94
C SER A 172 -7.96 -4.09 -8.05
N MET A 173 -9.03 -3.71 -8.76
CA MET A 173 -9.01 -2.63 -9.74
C MET A 173 -8.70 -1.28 -9.10
N ALA A 174 -9.35 -0.94 -7.99
CA ALA A 174 -9.13 0.30 -7.27
C ALA A 174 -7.69 0.41 -6.76
N LYS A 175 -7.15 -0.65 -6.16
CA LYS A 175 -5.77 -0.71 -5.68
C LYS A 175 -4.75 -0.58 -6.81
N LEU A 176 -4.96 -1.26 -7.94
CA LEU A 176 -4.11 -1.14 -9.13
C LEU A 176 -4.09 0.29 -9.67
N LYS A 177 -5.28 0.90 -9.84
CA LYS A 177 -5.41 2.29 -10.32
C LYS A 177 -4.78 3.27 -9.34
N ALA A 178 -5.00 3.09 -8.03
CA ALA A 178 -4.37 3.90 -6.99
C ALA A 178 -2.84 3.83 -7.01
N GLY A 179 -2.26 2.63 -7.11
CA GLY A 179 -0.82 2.44 -7.22
C GLY A 179 -0.22 3.17 -8.42
N ARG A 180 -0.87 3.08 -9.57
CA ARG A 180 -0.44 3.77 -10.79
C ARG A 180 -0.55 5.29 -10.68
N LEU A 181 -1.66 5.81 -10.13
CA LEU A 181 -1.83 7.25 -9.94
C LEU A 181 -0.87 7.82 -8.89
N ASN A 182 -0.53 7.07 -7.85
CA ASN A 182 0.53 7.45 -6.90
C ASN A 182 1.93 7.59 -7.55
N ARG A 183 2.12 7.07 -8.75
CA ARG A 183 3.34 7.28 -9.56
C ARG A 183 3.16 8.44 -10.53
N ILE A 184 2.06 8.43 -11.28
CA ILE A 184 1.84 9.36 -12.40
C ILE A 184 1.58 10.79 -11.90
N VAL A 185 0.73 10.96 -10.90
CA VAL A 185 0.34 12.29 -10.42
C VAL A 185 1.53 13.05 -9.83
N PRO A 186 2.27 12.51 -8.84
CA PRO A 186 3.41 13.24 -8.29
C PRO A 186 4.54 13.45 -9.29
N ASP A 187 4.78 12.50 -10.20
CA ASP A 187 5.81 12.61 -11.25
C ASP A 187 5.51 13.76 -12.20
N THR A 188 4.29 13.80 -12.74
CA THR A 188 3.84 14.87 -13.64
C THR A 188 3.83 16.24 -12.93
N CYS A 189 3.32 16.29 -11.70
CA CYS A 189 3.30 17.51 -10.90
C CYS A 189 4.72 18.02 -10.61
N LEU A 190 5.63 17.13 -10.22
CA LEU A 190 7.03 17.46 -9.95
C LEU A 190 7.71 18.11 -11.16
N GLN A 191 7.41 17.64 -12.37
CA GLN A 191 7.91 18.25 -13.61
C GLN A 191 7.50 19.71 -13.71
N PHE A 192 6.26 20.06 -13.36
CA PHE A 192 5.77 21.45 -13.38
C PHE A 192 6.37 22.32 -12.28
N TRP A 193 6.81 21.74 -11.18
CA TRP A 193 7.53 22.45 -10.13
C TRP A 193 8.98 22.77 -10.52
N GLY A 194 9.53 22.11 -11.58
CA GLY A 194 10.88 22.32 -12.07
C GLY A 194 11.94 22.10 -10.99
N GLY A 195 12.96 22.97 -10.91
CA GLY A 195 14.01 22.84 -9.90
C GLY A 195 13.50 22.82 -8.45
N MET A 196 12.44 23.56 -8.13
CA MET A 196 11.80 23.51 -6.81
C MET A 196 11.19 22.13 -6.51
N GLY A 197 10.66 21.42 -7.52
CA GLY A 197 10.18 20.05 -7.38
C GLY A 197 11.27 19.05 -7.03
N PHE A 198 12.52 19.34 -7.36
CA PHE A 198 13.65 18.45 -7.10
C PHE A 198 14.31 18.66 -5.72
N THR A 199 13.78 19.57 -4.92
CA THR A 199 14.28 19.79 -3.55
C THR A 199 13.67 18.79 -2.57
N TRP A 200 14.42 18.47 -1.51
CA TRP A 200 13.97 17.49 -0.50
C TRP A 200 12.76 17.97 0.31
N GLU A 201 12.68 19.26 0.59
CA GLU A 201 11.65 19.92 1.40
C GLU A 201 10.31 20.06 0.67
N ASN A 202 10.33 19.98 -0.67
CA ASN A 202 9.12 20.13 -1.46
C ASN A 202 8.13 19.02 -1.20
N LYS A 203 6.88 19.39 -0.92
CA LYS A 203 5.79 18.44 -0.61
C LYS A 203 5.46 17.50 -1.78
N VAL A 204 5.60 17.96 -3.03
CA VAL A 204 5.37 17.13 -4.22
C VAL A 204 6.50 16.10 -4.37
N SER A 205 7.77 16.51 -4.16
CA SER A 205 8.88 15.57 -4.17
C SER A 205 8.78 14.51 -3.08
N ARG A 206 8.25 14.87 -1.90
CA ARG A 206 7.95 13.89 -0.85
C ARG A 206 6.88 12.90 -1.32
N MET A 207 5.79 13.38 -1.92
CA MET A 207 4.74 12.50 -2.47
C MET A 207 5.28 11.58 -3.57
N TYR A 208 6.18 12.05 -4.42
CA TYR A 208 6.84 11.24 -5.43
C TYR A 208 7.61 10.05 -4.81
N ARG A 209 8.37 10.32 -3.73
CA ARG A 209 9.11 9.27 -3.02
C ARG A 209 8.19 8.32 -2.26
N ASP A 210 7.25 8.86 -1.49
CA ASP A 210 6.35 8.08 -0.64
C ASP A 210 5.34 7.27 -1.47
N GLY A 211 4.77 7.90 -2.50
CA GLY A 211 3.74 7.31 -3.36
C GLY A 211 4.25 6.13 -4.18
N ARG A 212 5.57 6.05 -4.43
CA ARG A 212 6.14 4.93 -5.19
C ARG A 212 5.84 3.56 -4.57
N LEU A 213 5.69 3.51 -3.26
CA LEU A 213 5.33 2.29 -2.54
C LEU A 213 3.95 1.76 -2.95
N GLY A 214 3.03 2.61 -3.39
CA GLY A 214 1.67 2.23 -3.74
C GLY A 214 1.55 1.17 -4.84
N SER A 215 2.52 1.07 -5.75
CA SER A 215 2.59 0.01 -6.77
C SER A 215 3.36 -1.24 -6.32
N ILE A 216 3.91 -1.26 -5.10
CA ILE A 216 4.76 -2.34 -4.58
C ILE A 216 4.12 -3.01 -3.36
N GLY A 217 3.76 -2.23 -2.35
CA GLY A 217 3.22 -2.69 -1.08
C GLY A 217 1.73 -2.99 -1.14
N GLY A 218 1.23 -3.83 -0.23
CA GLY A 218 -0.20 -4.20 -0.16
C GLY A 218 -0.71 -4.96 -1.38
N GLY A 219 0.18 -5.64 -2.10
CA GLY A 219 -0.05 -6.31 -3.39
C GLY A 219 0.46 -5.47 -4.56
N ALA A 220 1.54 -5.92 -5.20
CA ALA A 220 2.12 -5.25 -6.37
C ALA A 220 1.12 -5.14 -7.53
N ASP A 221 1.35 -4.21 -8.45
CA ASP A 221 0.50 -4.04 -9.63
C ASP A 221 0.34 -5.35 -10.40
N GLU A 222 1.41 -6.13 -10.53
CA GLU A 222 1.42 -7.43 -11.21
C GLU A 222 0.55 -8.47 -10.48
N VAL A 223 0.51 -8.42 -9.15
CA VAL A 223 -0.38 -9.29 -8.36
C VAL A 223 -1.84 -8.91 -8.59
N MET A 224 -2.16 -7.62 -8.62
CA MET A 224 -3.51 -7.15 -8.93
C MET A 224 -3.94 -7.56 -10.33
N LEU A 225 -3.09 -7.38 -11.32
CA LEU A 225 -3.32 -7.81 -12.70
C LEU A 225 -3.52 -9.33 -12.80
N GLY A 226 -2.71 -10.11 -12.07
CA GLY A 226 -2.86 -11.57 -12.04
C GLY A 226 -4.17 -12.03 -11.41
N ILE A 227 -4.71 -11.31 -10.41
CA ILE A 227 -6.02 -11.58 -9.84
C ILE A 227 -7.11 -11.29 -10.86
N LEU A 228 -7.08 -10.11 -11.46
CA LEU A 228 -8.06 -9.68 -12.46
C LEU A 228 -8.07 -10.62 -13.68
N ALA A 229 -6.90 -11.00 -14.20
CA ALA A 229 -6.78 -11.94 -15.32
C ALA A 229 -7.41 -13.31 -15.01
N ARG A 230 -7.32 -13.77 -13.76
CA ARG A 230 -7.97 -15.01 -13.32
C ARG A 230 -9.49 -14.86 -13.21
N ILE A 231 -9.97 -13.75 -12.67
CA ILE A 231 -11.41 -13.45 -12.59
C ILE A 231 -12.03 -13.39 -13.99
N MET A 232 -11.34 -12.75 -14.93
CA MET A 232 -11.74 -12.64 -16.34
C MET A 232 -11.64 -13.98 -17.11
N GLY A 233 -11.05 -15.03 -16.52
CA GLY A 233 -10.83 -16.30 -17.19
C GLY A 233 -9.73 -16.32 -18.26
N VAL A 234 -8.95 -15.25 -18.37
CA VAL A 234 -7.82 -15.14 -19.33
C VAL A 234 -6.61 -15.96 -18.87
N ALA A 235 -6.32 -15.94 -17.57
CA ALA A 235 -5.23 -16.74 -17.00
C ALA A 235 -5.71 -18.15 -16.67
N LYS A 236 -4.95 -19.16 -17.09
CA LYS A 236 -5.19 -20.55 -16.67
C LYS A 236 -5.07 -20.66 -15.15
N ARG A 237 -5.98 -21.37 -14.49
CA ARG A 237 -5.79 -21.75 -13.09
C ARG A 237 -4.48 -22.54 -12.97
N PRO A 238 -3.61 -22.28 -11.98
CA PRO A 238 -2.47 -23.14 -11.74
C PRO A 238 -3.01 -24.57 -11.61
N ALA A 239 -2.36 -25.53 -12.27
CA ALA A 239 -2.64 -26.92 -11.98
C ALA A 239 -2.47 -27.11 -10.47
N THR A 240 -3.49 -27.60 -9.80
CA THR A 240 -3.45 -27.92 -8.36
C THR A 240 -2.32 -28.94 -8.16
N ALA A 241 -1.19 -28.48 -7.60
CA ALA A 241 -0.16 -29.37 -7.09
C ALA A 241 -0.61 -29.91 -5.74
#